data_d2fe22a6e97eb1083edc25661694a0b7
#
_entry.id   d2fe22a6e97eb1083edc25661694a0b7
#
_cell.length_a   1.000
_cell.length_b   1.000
_cell.length_c   1.000
_cell.angle_alpha   90.00
_cell.angle_beta   90.00
_cell.angle_gamma   90.00
#
_symmetry.space_group_name_H-M   'P 1'
#
loop_
_entity.id
_entity.type
_entity.pdbx_description
1 polymer ?
#
loop_
_entity_poly.entity_id
_entity_poly.type
_entity_poly.pdbx_seq_one_letter_code
_entity_poly.pdbx_strand_id
1 'polypeptide(L)'
;MNETETCDRHPDRRAGVRCQRCNSRICPDCMRSASVGFHCPSCATVSPIDKRTQRKLKSFTGDPITTRTLMGLNALAFIWTLISGGSVSSGGGTTTLDYGLVGFGRLREASQIIDVGVAEGEWWRLFTSAFLHAGLLHLAVNMYLLWILGQQLERLHGRSRYLGLYFGSLAAGSLGVMLLDPTALTVGASGAVFGLMSATFIHQKRRGISPWRSGIGGLLILNLIFTFGR
;
A
#
# COMPACT_ATOMS: atom_id res chain seq x y z
N MET A 1 -36.03 50.43 18.36
CA MET A 1 -34.73 50.81 18.96
C MET A 1 -33.90 49.56 18.99
N ASN A 2 -32.87 49.49 18.14
CA ASN A 2 -31.98 48.30 18.06
C ASN A 2 -31.19 48.24 19.36
N GLU A 3 -31.48 47.26 20.19
CA GLU A 3 -30.61 46.86 21.32
C GLU A 3 -29.23 46.60 20.71
N THR A 4 -28.24 47.44 21.07
CA THR A 4 -26.88 47.26 20.64
C THR A 4 -26.37 45.99 21.29
N GLU A 5 -26.27 44.91 20.54
CA GLU A 5 -25.78 43.64 21.04
C GLU A 5 -24.35 43.85 21.58
N THR A 6 -24.17 43.60 22.88
CA THR A 6 -22.87 43.70 23.55
C THR A 6 -22.14 42.36 23.54
N CYS A 7 -20.81 42.42 23.68
CA CYS A 7 -19.96 41.23 23.75
C CYS A 7 -20.25 40.46 25.04
N ASP A 8 -20.48 39.14 24.97
CA ASP A 8 -20.78 38.30 26.13
C ASP A 8 -19.65 38.30 27.19
N ARG A 9 -18.44 38.69 26.80
CA ARG A 9 -17.26 38.79 27.67
C ARG A 9 -16.95 40.22 28.13
N HIS A 10 -17.36 41.21 27.34
CA HIS A 10 -17.15 42.64 27.59
C HIS A 10 -18.48 43.38 27.42
N PRO A 11 -19.29 43.48 28.49
CA PRO A 11 -20.61 44.10 28.41
C PRO A 11 -20.60 45.57 27.97
N ASP A 12 -19.46 46.24 28.17
CA ASP A 12 -19.17 47.62 27.79
C ASP A 12 -18.85 47.83 26.30
N ARG A 13 -18.74 46.74 25.52
CA ARG A 13 -18.31 46.83 24.14
C ARG A 13 -19.31 46.21 23.17
N ARG A 14 -19.50 46.87 22.04
CA ARG A 14 -20.38 46.35 20.98
C ARG A 14 -19.83 45.04 20.41
N ALA A 15 -20.70 44.09 20.24
CA ALA A 15 -20.40 42.86 19.50
C ALA A 15 -20.61 43.09 17.98
N GLY A 16 -19.58 42.87 17.18
CA GLY A 16 -19.65 42.98 15.71
C GLY A 16 -19.99 41.67 15.01
N VAL A 17 -19.69 40.55 15.64
CA VAL A 17 -19.85 39.20 15.06
C VAL A 17 -20.20 38.17 16.15
N ARG A 18 -20.59 36.96 15.68
CA ARG A 18 -20.84 35.82 16.56
C ARG A 18 -19.78 34.73 16.35
N CYS A 19 -19.38 34.07 17.41
CA CYS A 19 -18.50 32.92 17.38
C CYS A 19 -19.12 31.79 16.57
N GLN A 20 -18.44 31.31 15.53
CA GLN A 20 -18.93 30.24 14.65
C GLN A 20 -19.05 28.88 15.35
N ARG A 21 -18.48 28.74 16.55
CA ARG A 21 -18.52 27.46 17.30
C ARG A 21 -19.55 27.41 18.41
N CYS A 22 -19.70 28.48 19.16
CA CYS A 22 -20.64 28.52 20.33
C CYS A 22 -21.71 29.60 20.21
N ASN A 23 -21.76 30.35 19.11
CA ASN A 23 -22.68 31.44 18.83
C ASN A 23 -22.64 32.61 19.81
N SER A 24 -21.63 32.68 20.70
CA SER A 24 -21.43 33.83 21.59
C SER A 24 -21.15 35.10 20.80
N ARG A 25 -21.65 36.24 21.29
CA ARG A 25 -21.42 37.56 20.74
C ARG A 25 -19.99 38.03 21.11
N ILE A 26 -19.23 38.46 20.16
CA ILE A 26 -17.82 38.84 20.36
C ILE A 26 -17.48 40.20 19.76
N CYS A 27 -16.78 41.00 20.56
CA CYS A 27 -16.21 42.28 20.13
C CYS A 27 -14.90 42.05 19.34
N PRO A 28 -14.36 43.06 18.64
CA PRO A 28 -13.11 42.94 17.88
C PRO A 28 -11.94 42.36 18.67
N ASP A 29 -11.79 42.72 19.95
CA ASP A 29 -10.69 42.21 20.80
C ASP A 29 -10.87 40.72 21.19
N CYS A 30 -12.07 40.20 21.13
CA CYS A 30 -12.39 38.78 21.36
C CYS A 30 -12.39 37.96 20.08
N MET A 31 -12.23 38.58 18.91
CA MET A 31 -12.18 37.86 17.64
C MET A 31 -10.85 37.14 17.47
N ARG A 32 -10.93 35.84 17.22
CA ARG A 32 -9.77 35.01 16.81
C ARG A 32 -10.09 34.39 15.48
N SER A 33 -9.20 34.60 14.49
CA SER A 33 -9.36 34.05 13.15
C SER A 33 -9.42 32.53 13.21
N ALA A 34 -10.36 31.94 12.49
CA ALA A 34 -10.52 30.50 12.32
C ALA A 34 -10.48 30.13 10.83
N SER A 35 -10.41 28.85 10.50
CA SER A 35 -10.47 28.38 9.10
C SER A 35 -11.75 28.83 8.39
N VAL A 36 -12.82 29.04 9.14
CA VAL A 36 -14.08 29.65 8.67
C VAL A 36 -14.53 30.65 9.74
N GLY A 37 -14.57 31.95 9.41
CA GLY A 37 -15.05 33.03 10.27
C GLY A 37 -14.19 33.25 11.52
N PHE A 38 -14.86 33.57 12.65
CA PHE A 38 -14.21 33.93 13.90
C PHE A 38 -14.67 33.08 15.07
N HIS A 39 -13.74 32.75 15.98
CA HIS A 39 -14.04 32.11 17.25
C HIS A 39 -13.84 33.08 18.43
N CYS A 40 -14.58 32.86 19.53
CA CYS A 40 -14.29 33.53 20.79
C CYS A 40 -12.99 32.98 21.40
N PRO A 41 -12.34 33.68 22.35
CA PRO A 41 -11.08 33.21 22.95
C PRO A 41 -11.16 31.81 23.54
N SER A 42 -12.28 31.45 24.17
CA SER A 42 -12.51 30.12 24.75
C SER A 42 -12.65 29.00 23.70
N CYS A 43 -13.18 29.32 22.53
CA CYS A 43 -13.30 28.36 21.42
C CYS A 43 -12.05 28.34 20.53
N ALA A 44 -11.24 29.38 20.55
CA ALA A 44 -9.98 29.47 19.82
C ALA A 44 -8.86 28.69 20.53
N THR A 45 -8.96 28.44 21.84
CA THR A 45 -8.09 27.48 22.52
C THR A 45 -8.39 26.11 21.92
N VAL A 46 -7.59 25.73 20.94
CA VAL A 46 -7.65 24.40 20.33
C VAL A 46 -7.51 23.41 21.45
N SER A 47 -8.56 22.63 21.74
CA SER A 47 -8.38 21.43 22.54
C SER A 47 -7.23 20.64 21.94
N PRO A 48 -6.19 20.29 22.72
CA PRO A 48 -5.08 19.53 22.17
C PRO A 48 -5.68 18.31 21.50
N ILE A 49 -5.43 18.19 20.19
CA ILE A 49 -5.89 17.04 19.41
C ILE A 49 -5.45 15.82 20.19
N ASP A 50 -6.40 14.99 20.61
CA ASP A 50 -6.12 13.78 21.38
C ASP A 50 -4.93 13.03 20.72
N LYS A 51 -4.00 12.56 21.55
CA LYS A 51 -2.79 11.85 21.11
C LYS A 51 -3.11 10.71 20.12
N ARG A 52 -4.29 10.10 20.26
CA ARG A 52 -4.80 9.07 19.35
C ARG A 52 -5.13 9.63 17.97
N THR A 53 -5.75 10.80 17.91
CA THR A 53 -6.09 11.52 16.66
C THR A 53 -4.83 12.08 16.01
N GLN A 54 -3.89 12.63 16.79
CA GLN A 54 -2.58 13.05 16.28
C GLN A 54 -1.77 11.89 15.68
N ARG A 55 -1.78 10.72 16.34
CA ARG A 55 -1.15 9.50 15.80
C ARG A 55 -1.80 9.04 14.51
N LYS A 56 -3.14 9.09 14.42
CA LYS A 56 -3.87 8.79 13.18
C LYS A 56 -3.51 9.77 12.06
N LEU A 57 -3.50 11.07 12.33
CA LEU A 57 -3.08 12.09 11.36
C LEU A 57 -1.64 11.87 10.88
N LYS A 58 -0.70 11.63 11.81
CA LYS A 58 0.69 11.28 11.47
C LYS A 58 0.80 10.00 10.64
N SER A 59 -0.04 8.99 10.85
CA SER A 59 -0.01 7.76 10.03
C SER A 59 -0.50 8.03 8.60
N PHE A 60 -1.48 8.92 8.42
CA PHE A 60 -1.95 9.33 7.08
C PHE A 60 -0.96 10.19 6.31
N THR A 61 -0.14 10.99 7.01
CA THR A 61 0.87 11.86 6.41
C THR A 61 2.27 11.24 6.43
N GLY A 62 2.43 10.07 7.03
CA GLY A 62 3.71 9.38 7.15
C GLY A 62 4.24 8.89 5.80
N ASP A 63 5.57 8.92 5.66
CA ASP A 63 6.25 8.34 4.51
C ASP A 63 5.97 6.82 4.41
N PRO A 64 5.65 6.30 3.23
CA PRO A 64 5.42 4.88 2.98
C PRO A 64 6.77 4.14 2.88
N ILE A 65 7.50 4.09 4.00
CA ILE A 65 8.86 3.54 4.06
C ILE A 65 8.85 2.06 3.71
N THR A 66 7.84 1.29 4.19
CA THR A 66 7.76 -0.15 3.93
C THR A 66 7.57 -0.45 2.46
N THR A 67 6.70 0.30 1.78
CA THR A 67 6.49 0.19 0.33
C THR A 67 7.78 0.49 -0.43
N ARG A 68 8.48 1.58 -0.07
CA ARG A 68 9.77 1.93 -0.70
C ARG A 68 10.84 0.88 -0.45
N THR A 69 10.90 0.32 0.76
CA THR A 69 11.83 -0.76 1.09
C THR A 69 11.58 -2.01 0.25
N LEU A 70 10.32 -2.44 0.14
CA LEU A 70 9.95 -3.57 -0.71
C LEU A 70 10.31 -3.34 -2.18
N MET A 71 10.05 -2.13 -2.71
CA MET A 71 10.47 -1.76 -4.07
C MET A 71 11.99 -1.81 -4.24
N GLY A 72 12.74 -1.28 -3.28
CA GLY A 72 14.20 -1.32 -3.28
C GLY A 72 14.75 -2.75 -3.27
N LEU A 73 14.17 -3.64 -2.45
CA LEU A 73 14.55 -5.05 -2.42
C LEU A 73 14.30 -5.75 -3.77
N ASN A 74 13.17 -5.47 -4.41
CA ASN A 74 12.87 -6.01 -5.75
C ASN A 74 13.85 -5.49 -6.81
N ALA A 75 14.19 -4.20 -6.77
CA ALA A 75 15.18 -3.63 -7.68
C ALA A 75 16.57 -4.23 -7.48
N LEU A 76 17.00 -4.42 -6.22
CA LEU A 76 18.28 -5.05 -5.89
C LEU A 76 18.31 -6.52 -6.34
N ALA A 77 17.24 -7.28 -6.13
CA ALA A 77 17.13 -8.66 -6.59
C ALA A 77 17.18 -8.74 -8.12
N PHE A 78 16.57 -7.80 -8.83
CA PHE A 78 16.64 -7.74 -10.28
C PHE A 78 18.07 -7.43 -10.80
N ILE A 79 18.75 -6.46 -10.17
CA ILE A 79 20.16 -6.15 -10.47
C ILE A 79 21.02 -7.41 -10.25
N TRP A 80 20.80 -8.11 -9.14
CA TRP A 80 21.52 -9.37 -8.88
C TRP A 80 21.24 -10.42 -9.96
N THR A 81 19.98 -10.59 -10.39
CA THR A 81 19.64 -11.48 -11.51
C THR A 81 20.42 -11.13 -12.77
N LEU A 82 20.57 -9.84 -13.11
CA LEU A 82 21.34 -9.41 -14.28
C LEU A 82 22.84 -9.74 -14.15
N ILE A 83 23.42 -9.49 -12.97
CA ILE A 83 24.85 -9.81 -12.70
C ILE A 83 25.09 -11.32 -12.76
N SER A 84 24.11 -12.13 -12.39
CA SER A 84 24.15 -13.60 -12.38
C SER A 84 23.80 -14.23 -13.76
N GLY A 85 23.93 -13.47 -14.85
CA GLY A 85 23.73 -13.96 -16.22
C GLY A 85 22.29 -13.92 -16.73
N GLY A 86 21.39 -13.23 -16.01
CA GLY A 86 20.03 -12.98 -16.48
C GLY A 86 19.95 -11.90 -17.56
N SER A 87 18.82 -11.83 -18.26
CA SER A 87 18.55 -10.86 -19.32
C SER A 87 17.62 -9.75 -18.86
N VAL A 88 17.82 -8.54 -19.37
CA VAL A 88 16.94 -7.39 -19.13
C VAL A 88 15.52 -7.65 -19.65
N SER A 89 15.38 -8.36 -20.76
CA SER A 89 14.09 -8.60 -21.41
C SER A 89 13.31 -9.79 -20.83
N SER A 90 14.01 -10.83 -20.35
CA SER A 90 13.39 -12.09 -19.93
C SER A 90 13.74 -12.52 -18.51
N GLY A 91 14.61 -11.79 -17.80
CA GLY A 91 15.15 -12.23 -16.51
C GLY A 91 15.98 -13.50 -16.69
N GLY A 92 15.64 -14.57 -15.98
CA GLY A 92 16.30 -15.88 -16.13
C GLY A 92 17.63 -15.97 -15.38
N GLY A 93 18.57 -16.73 -15.95
CA GLY A 93 19.85 -17.03 -15.33
C GLY A 93 19.74 -18.03 -14.17
N THR A 94 20.88 -18.35 -13.55
CA THR A 94 20.96 -19.27 -12.42
C THR A 94 20.10 -18.81 -11.24
N THR A 95 20.06 -17.52 -10.97
CA THR A 95 19.25 -16.94 -9.89
C THR A 95 17.76 -17.33 -9.98
N THR A 96 17.19 -17.34 -11.20
CA THR A 96 15.78 -17.73 -11.39
C THR A 96 15.59 -19.23 -11.15
N LEU A 97 16.54 -20.05 -11.54
CA LEU A 97 16.50 -21.50 -11.32
C LEU A 97 16.64 -21.85 -9.84
N ASP A 98 17.52 -21.15 -9.11
CA ASP A 98 17.85 -21.46 -7.72
C ASP A 98 16.82 -20.90 -6.71
N TYR A 99 16.19 -19.76 -7.04
CA TYR A 99 15.35 -19.00 -6.11
C TYR A 99 13.91 -18.76 -6.59
N GLY A 100 13.59 -19.12 -7.84
CA GLY A 100 12.20 -19.08 -8.35
C GLY A 100 11.35 -20.16 -7.71
N LEU A 101 10.04 -19.90 -7.63
CA LEU A 101 9.08 -20.86 -7.06
C LEU A 101 8.85 -22.01 -8.07
N VAL A 102 9.10 -23.22 -7.63
CA VAL A 102 8.69 -24.45 -8.28
C VAL A 102 8.33 -25.46 -7.18
N GLY A 103 7.23 -26.17 -7.33
CA GLY A 103 6.80 -27.18 -6.37
C GLY A 103 7.71 -28.41 -6.42
N PHE A 104 7.87 -28.95 -7.60
CA PHE A 104 8.86 -29.99 -7.90
C PHE A 104 9.32 -29.84 -9.35
N GLY A 105 10.58 -30.13 -9.60
CA GLY A 105 11.18 -30.02 -10.94
C GLY A 105 12.47 -30.81 -11.02
N ARG A 106 13.03 -30.90 -12.21
CA ARG A 106 14.31 -31.53 -12.46
C ARG A 106 15.23 -30.58 -13.22
N LEU A 107 16.40 -30.38 -12.68
CA LEU A 107 17.45 -29.64 -13.33
C LEU A 107 18.55 -30.60 -13.78
N ARG A 108 19.09 -30.34 -14.98
CA ARG A 108 20.27 -31.04 -15.45
C ARG A 108 21.50 -30.20 -15.11
N GLU A 109 22.31 -30.68 -14.20
CA GLU A 109 23.58 -30.06 -13.82
C GLU A 109 24.72 -30.96 -14.27
N ALA A 110 25.51 -30.48 -15.22
CA ALA A 110 26.55 -31.28 -15.88
C ALA A 110 26.00 -32.60 -16.46
N SER A 111 26.35 -33.74 -15.87
CA SER A 111 25.89 -35.08 -16.29
C SER A 111 24.83 -35.68 -15.34
N GLN A 112 24.43 -34.95 -14.31
CA GLN A 112 23.46 -35.45 -13.30
C GLN A 112 22.11 -34.76 -13.46
N ILE A 113 21.04 -35.49 -13.08
CA ILE A 113 19.70 -34.94 -12.93
C ILE A 113 19.48 -34.80 -11.43
N ILE A 114 19.19 -33.59 -10.98
CA ILE A 114 18.85 -33.28 -9.59
C ILE A 114 17.39 -32.89 -9.49
N ASP A 115 16.70 -33.43 -8.52
CA ASP A 115 15.35 -33.01 -8.19
C ASP A 115 15.42 -31.71 -7.36
N VAL A 116 14.54 -30.75 -7.68
CA VAL A 116 14.53 -29.42 -7.08
C VAL A 116 13.10 -28.99 -6.76
N GLY A 117 12.96 -28.08 -5.82
CA GLY A 117 11.69 -27.46 -5.51
C GLY A 117 11.29 -27.56 -4.03
N VAL A 118 10.10 -27.03 -3.74
CA VAL A 118 9.59 -27.01 -2.36
C VAL A 118 9.39 -28.42 -1.80
N ALA A 119 9.05 -29.38 -2.64
CA ALA A 119 8.90 -30.79 -2.26
C ALA A 119 10.23 -31.42 -1.80
N GLU A 120 11.35 -30.93 -2.31
CA GLU A 120 12.71 -31.34 -1.95
C GLU A 120 13.29 -30.56 -0.75
N GLY A 121 12.44 -29.77 -0.08
CA GLY A 121 12.83 -29.01 1.11
C GLY A 121 13.32 -27.59 0.82
N GLU A 122 13.22 -27.09 -0.40
CA GLU A 122 13.68 -25.74 -0.78
C GLU A 122 12.62 -24.65 -0.44
N TRP A 123 12.28 -24.54 0.85
CA TRP A 123 11.24 -23.66 1.40
C TRP A 123 11.45 -22.18 1.11
N TRP A 124 12.70 -21.74 0.94
CA TRP A 124 13.01 -20.34 0.62
C TRP A 124 12.34 -19.88 -0.68
N ARG A 125 12.10 -20.75 -1.64
CA ARG A 125 11.45 -20.47 -2.92
C ARG A 125 10.06 -19.82 -2.77
N LEU A 126 9.34 -20.16 -1.70
CA LEU A 126 8.04 -19.57 -1.37
C LEU A 126 8.12 -18.04 -1.16
N PHE A 127 9.27 -17.54 -0.74
CA PHE A 127 9.49 -16.12 -0.44
C PHE A 127 10.43 -15.44 -1.43
N THR A 128 11.51 -16.09 -1.83
CA THR A 128 12.52 -15.50 -2.70
C THR A 128 11.99 -15.22 -4.09
N SER A 129 11.13 -16.08 -4.61
CA SER A 129 10.49 -15.92 -5.92
C SER A 129 9.74 -14.60 -6.07
N ALA A 130 9.21 -14.04 -4.98
CA ALA A 130 8.48 -12.78 -4.99
C ALA A 130 9.34 -11.57 -5.34
N PHE A 131 10.65 -11.66 -5.18
CA PHE A 131 11.61 -10.59 -5.47
C PHE A 131 12.26 -10.73 -6.84
N LEU A 132 12.14 -11.89 -7.46
CA LEU A 132 12.66 -12.13 -8.82
C LEU A 132 11.65 -11.68 -9.88
N HIS A 133 12.14 -11.30 -11.06
CA HIS A 133 11.27 -10.84 -12.13
C HIS A 133 11.73 -11.35 -13.51
N ALA A 134 10.76 -11.75 -14.33
CA ALA A 134 10.95 -12.18 -15.70
C ALA A 134 11.09 -10.97 -16.64
N GLY A 135 12.13 -10.15 -16.42
CA GLY A 135 12.45 -9.00 -17.24
C GLY A 135 11.99 -7.65 -16.66
N LEU A 136 12.53 -6.59 -17.27
CA LEU A 136 12.34 -5.20 -16.80
C LEU A 136 10.89 -4.74 -16.87
N LEU A 137 10.14 -5.13 -17.91
CA LEU A 137 8.73 -4.74 -18.04
C LEU A 137 7.90 -5.37 -16.92
N HIS A 138 8.14 -6.64 -16.58
CA HIS A 138 7.46 -7.32 -15.49
C HIS A 138 7.78 -6.66 -14.14
N LEU A 139 9.05 -6.32 -13.88
CA LEU A 139 9.45 -5.54 -12.72
C LEU A 139 8.74 -4.18 -12.69
N ALA A 140 8.77 -3.42 -13.77
CA ALA A 140 8.21 -2.07 -13.83
C ALA A 140 6.70 -2.06 -13.53
N VAL A 141 5.93 -2.99 -14.09
CA VAL A 141 4.49 -3.11 -13.83
C VAL A 141 4.23 -3.46 -12.36
N ASN A 142 4.95 -4.43 -11.79
CA ASN A 142 4.81 -4.79 -10.39
C ASN A 142 5.18 -3.61 -9.47
N MET A 143 6.26 -2.90 -9.73
CA MET A 143 6.68 -1.75 -8.93
C MET A 143 5.72 -0.57 -9.05
N TYR A 144 5.15 -0.33 -10.22
CA TYR A 144 4.12 0.69 -10.40
C TYR A 144 2.86 0.41 -9.58
N LEU A 145 2.36 -0.83 -9.65
CA LEU A 145 1.19 -1.24 -8.86
C LEU A 145 1.51 -1.25 -7.36
N LEU A 146 2.67 -1.76 -6.97
CA LEU A 146 3.14 -1.74 -5.58
C LEU A 146 3.26 -0.31 -5.05
N TRP A 147 3.76 0.63 -5.85
CA TRP A 147 3.85 2.03 -5.50
C TRP A 147 2.47 2.64 -5.23
N ILE A 148 1.51 2.48 -6.14
CA ILE A 148 0.18 3.09 -5.99
C ILE A 148 -0.60 2.46 -4.83
N LEU A 149 -0.70 1.12 -4.83
CA LEU A 149 -1.52 0.39 -3.87
C LEU A 149 -0.86 0.32 -2.49
N GLY A 150 0.45 0.10 -2.47
CA GLY A 150 1.22 -0.04 -1.25
C GLY A 150 1.21 1.24 -0.42
N GLN A 151 1.47 2.40 -1.02
CA GLN A 151 1.40 3.67 -0.30
C GLN A 151 0.03 3.91 0.33
N GLN A 152 -1.03 3.64 -0.43
CA GLN A 152 -2.40 3.83 0.04
C GLN A 152 -2.70 2.91 1.23
N LEU A 153 -2.40 1.62 1.10
CA LEU A 153 -2.71 0.61 2.13
C LEU A 153 -1.79 0.74 3.36
N GLU A 154 -0.51 1.08 3.17
CA GLU A 154 0.42 1.32 4.29
C GLU A 154 -0.04 2.51 5.14
N ARG A 155 -0.47 3.62 4.50
CA ARG A 155 -1.02 4.79 5.20
C ARG A 155 -2.35 4.49 5.89
N LEU A 156 -3.23 3.69 5.27
CA LEU A 156 -4.54 3.35 5.81
C LEU A 156 -4.48 2.37 7.00
N HIS A 157 -3.63 1.37 6.91
CA HIS A 157 -3.60 0.26 7.87
C HIS A 157 -2.38 0.25 8.80
N GLY A 158 -1.35 1.05 8.49
CA GLY A 158 -0.06 1.05 9.16
C GLY A 158 0.84 -0.11 8.69
N ARG A 159 2.14 0.01 9.02
CA ARG A 159 3.20 -0.88 8.50
C ARG A 159 2.96 -2.37 8.77
N SER A 160 2.66 -2.73 10.02
CA SER A 160 2.52 -4.14 10.41
C SER A 160 1.37 -4.85 9.70
N ARG A 161 0.21 -4.20 9.58
CA ARG A 161 -0.94 -4.78 8.89
C ARG A 161 -0.71 -4.83 7.37
N TYR A 162 -0.05 -3.82 6.82
CA TYR A 162 0.34 -3.79 5.42
C TYR A 162 1.32 -4.93 5.09
N LEU A 163 2.36 -5.16 5.91
CA LEU A 163 3.27 -6.29 5.76
C LEU A 163 2.55 -7.63 5.88
N GLY A 164 1.67 -7.78 6.87
CA GLY A 164 0.84 -8.98 7.00
C GLY A 164 -0.02 -9.26 5.77
N LEU A 165 -0.61 -8.21 5.20
CA LEU A 165 -1.37 -8.31 3.95
C LEU A 165 -0.47 -8.68 2.77
N TYR A 166 0.69 -8.04 2.62
CA TYR A 166 1.64 -8.30 1.54
C TYR A 166 2.13 -9.75 1.57
N PHE A 167 2.70 -10.19 2.69
CA PHE A 167 3.25 -11.54 2.81
C PHE A 167 2.17 -12.63 2.89
N GLY A 168 1.01 -12.36 3.48
CA GLY A 168 -0.12 -13.27 3.46
C GLY A 168 -0.66 -13.49 2.05
N SER A 169 -0.75 -12.43 1.25
CA SER A 169 -1.14 -12.53 -0.16
C SER A 169 -0.09 -13.25 -0.99
N LEU A 170 1.19 -13.00 -0.73
CA LEU A 170 2.29 -13.72 -1.35
C LEU A 170 2.20 -15.22 -1.07
N ALA A 171 2.07 -15.61 0.21
CA ALA A 171 1.95 -17.00 0.60
C ALA A 171 0.74 -17.69 -0.05
N ALA A 172 -0.41 -17.00 -0.10
CA ALA A 172 -1.60 -17.50 -0.77
C ALA A 172 -1.38 -17.67 -2.29
N GLY A 173 -0.69 -16.72 -2.93
CA GLY A 173 -0.31 -16.82 -4.34
C GLY A 173 0.64 -17.99 -4.61
N SER A 174 1.68 -18.14 -3.81
CA SER A 174 2.62 -19.27 -3.89
C SER A 174 1.92 -20.61 -3.71
N LEU A 175 1.02 -20.71 -2.71
CA LEU A 175 0.20 -21.92 -2.50
C LEU A 175 -0.71 -22.18 -3.71
N GLY A 176 -1.29 -21.15 -4.31
CA GLY A 176 -2.08 -21.28 -5.52
C GLY A 176 -1.30 -21.90 -6.68
N VAL A 177 -0.06 -21.46 -6.92
CA VAL A 177 0.84 -22.06 -7.93
C VAL A 177 1.12 -23.52 -7.59
N MET A 178 1.48 -23.82 -6.33
CA MET A 178 1.75 -25.18 -5.89
C MET A 178 0.59 -26.15 -6.09
N LEU A 179 -0.65 -25.67 -5.97
CA LEU A 179 -1.87 -26.46 -6.13
C LEU A 179 -2.31 -26.61 -7.60
N LEU A 180 -2.11 -25.58 -8.43
CA LEU A 180 -2.64 -25.55 -9.79
C LEU A 180 -1.63 -26.00 -10.84
N ASP A 181 -0.36 -25.62 -10.68
CA ASP A 181 0.73 -26.02 -11.57
C ASP A 181 2.07 -26.06 -10.80
N PRO A 182 2.30 -27.15 -10.04
CA PRO A 182 3.48 -27.26 -9.19
C PRO A 182 4.79 -27.37 -9.97
N THR A 183 4.73 -27.62 -11.28
CA THR A 183 5.91 -27.73 -12.16
C THR A 183 6.28 -26.40 -12.80
N ALA A 184 5.41 -25.38 -12.73
CA ALA A 184 5.68 -24.08 -13.29
C ALA A 184 6.75 -23.34 -12.47
N LEU A 185 7.83 -22.92 -13.15
CA LEU A 185 8.80 -22.00 -12.56
C LEU A 185 8.22 -20.58 -12.54
N THR A 186 7.87 -20.10 -11.36
CA THR A 186 7.16 -18.84 -11.17
C THR A 186 8.02 -17.82 -10.42
N VAL A 187 7.99 -16.57 -10.88
CA VAL A 187 8.69 -15.43 -10.28
C VAL A 187 7.80 -14.19 -10.30
N GLY A 188 7.99 -13.31 -9.32
CA GLY A 188 7.36 -11.99 -9.28
C GLY A 188 6.58 -11.69 -8.01
N ALA A 189 6.50 -10.40 -7.72
CA ALA A 189 5.66 -9.87 -6.63
C ALA A 189 4.16 -9.93 -6.94
N SER A 190 3.76 -10.49 -8.10
CA SER A 190 2.39 -10.43 -8.61
C SER A 190 1.34 -11.02 -7.66
N GLY A 191 1.66 -12.10 -6.93
CA GLY A 191 0.77 -12.68 -5.92
C GLY A 191 0.45 -11.69 -4.80
N ALA A 192 1.48 -11.01 -4.27
CA ALA A 192 1.30 -9.95 -3.27
C ALA A 192 0.52 -8.76 -3.86
N VAL A 193 0.90 -8.29 -5.04
CA VAL A 193 0.23 -7.16 -5.73
C VAL A 193 -1.24 -7.46 -5.99
N PHE A 194 -1.57 -8.68 -6.40
CA PHE A 194 -2.95 -9.13 -6.57
C PHE A 194 -3.76 -9.05 -5.26
N GLY A 195 -3.17 -9.47 -4.16
CA GLY A 195 -3.78 -9.33 -2.83
C GLY A 195 -3.99 -7.86 -2.43
N LEU A 196 -3.03 -6.98 -2.72
CA LEU A 196 -3.18 -5.53 -2.47
C LEU A 196 -4.30 -4.91 -3.34
N MET A 197 -4.44 -5.32 -4.60
CA MET A 197 -5.57 -4.90 -5.45
C MET A 197 -6.90 -5.37 -4.86
N SER A 198 -6.99 -6.63 -4.45
CA SER A 198 -8.20 -7.22 -3.84
C SER A 198 -8.58 -6.50 -2.54
N ALA A 199 -7.61 -6.20 -1.69
CA ALA A 199 -7.82 -5.43 -0.45
C ALA A 199 -8.31 -4.01 -0.74
N THR A 200 -7.74 -3.35 -1.75
CA THR A 200 -8.18 -2.02 -2.19
C THR A 200 -9.60 -2.07 -2.74
N PHE A 201 -9.93 -3.06 -3.54
CA PHE A 201 -11.28 -3.29 -4.07
C PHE A 201 -12.32 -3.44 -2.93
N ILE A 202 -12.04 -4.30 -1.95
CA ILE A 202 -12.91 -4.50 -0.79
C ILE A 202 -13.04 -3.21 0.04
N HIS A 203 -11.94 -2.51 0.25
CA HIS A 203 -11.94 -1.25 0.99
C HIS A 203 -12.81 -0.18 0.33
N GLN A 204 -12.68 0.00 -0.99
CA GLN A 204 -13.50 0.93 -1.75
C GLN A 204 -14.99 0.56 -1.71
N LYS A 205 -15.31 -0.72 -1.94
CA LYS A 205 -16.69 -1.22 -1.88
C LYS A 205 -17.34 -0.96 -0.52
N ARG A 206 -16.63 -1.20 0.58
CA ARG A 206 -17.11 -0.92 1.95
C ARG A 206 -17.35 0.56 2.22
N ARG A 207 -16.70 1.45 1.48
CA ARG A 207 -16.88 2.91 1.57
C ARG A 207 -17.90 3.47 0.58
N GLY A 208 -18.61 2.64 -0.16
CA GLY A 208 -19.55 3.05 -1.19
C GLY A 208 -18.90 3.61 -2.45
N ILE A 209 -17.57 3.47 -2.59
CA ILE A 209 -16.83 3.87 -3.78
C ILE A 209 -16.90 2.71 -4.78
N SER A 210 -17.34 2.99 -6.01
CA SER A 210 -17.35 1.96 -7.06
C SER A 210 -15.92 1.60 -7.48
N PRO A 211 -15.47 0.35 -7.26
CA PRO A 211 -14.14 -0.09 -7.70
C PRO A 211 -13.97 -0.08 -9.22
N TRP A 212 -15.06 -0.16 -9.97
CA TRP A 212 -15.05 -0.08 -11.43
C TRP A 212 -14.77 1.33 -11.92
N ARG A 213 -15.39 2.34 -11.30
CA ARG A 213 -15.14 3.76 -11.63
C ARG A 213 -13.74 4.23 -11.22
N SER A 214 -13.17 3.64 -10.18
CA SER A 214 -11.79 3.94 -9.75
C SER A 214 -10.72 3.24 -10.57
N GLY A 215 -11.08 2.32 -11.48
CA GLY A 215 -10.16 1.56 -12.30
C GLY A 215 -9.59 0.30 -11.65
N ILE A 216 -9.71 0.12 -10.34
CA ILE A 216 -9.17 -1.06 -9.61
C ILE A 216 -9.78 -2.37 -10.12
N GLY A 217 -11.09 -2.39 -10.40
CA GLY A 217 -11.76 -3.56 -10.95
C GLY A 217 -11.19 -3.98 -12.31
N GLY A 218 -10.93 -3.02 -13.18
CA GLY A 218 -10.30 -3.25 -14.49
C GLY A 218 -8.87 -3.78 -14.37
N LEU A 219 -8.06 -3.18 -13.48
CA LEU A 219 -6.69 -3.64 -13.21
C LEU A 219 -6.66 -5.07 -12.66
N LEU A 220 -7.61 -5.43 -11.81
CA LEU A 220 -7.73 -6.77 -11.24
C LEU A 220 -8.04 -7.80 -12.33
N ILE A 221 -9.00 -7.51 -13.23
CA ILE A 221 -9.31 -8.38 -14.38
C ILE A 221 -8.11 -8.47 -15.32
N LEU A 222 -7.46 -7.36 -15.65
CA LEU A 222 -6.29 -7.35 -16.52
C LEU A 222 -5.17 -8.23 -15.94
N ASN A 223 -4.91 -8.14 -14.64
CA ASN A 223 -3.92 -8.98 -13.97
C ASN A 223 -4.29 -10.47 -14.00
N LEU A 224 -5.57 -10.81 -13.83
CA LEU A 224 -6.07 -12.19 -13.99
C LEU A 224 -5.83 -12.71 -15.41
N ILE A 225 -6.15 -11.91 -16.43
CA ILE A 225 -5.94 -12.29 -17.84
C ILE A 225 -4.46 -12.57 -18.10
N PHE A 226 -3.55 -11.69 -17.61
CA PHE A 226 -2.11 -11.92 -17.77
C PHE A 226 -1.58 -13.13 -16.99
N THR A 227 -2.21 -13.46 -15.86
CA THR A 227 -1.78 -14.60 -15.03
C THR A 227 -2.26 -15.94 -15.61
N PHE A 228 -3.48 -16.01 -16.12
CA PHE A 228 -4.12 -17.24 -16.57
C PHE A 228 -4.32 -17.33 -18.08
N GLY A 229 -4.06 -16.28 -18.84
CA GLY A 229 -4.27 -16.18 -20.28
C GLY A 229 -3.14 -16.78 -21.13
N ARG A 230 -2.42 -17.81 -20.63
CA ARG A 230 -1.36 -18.54 -21.36
C ARG A 230 -1.95 -19.73 -22.08
#